data_5a02743cf8450de3b1cd86c214e93f49
#
_entry.id   5a02743cf8450de3b1cd86c214e93f49
#
_cell.length_a   1.000
_cell.length_b   1.000
_cell.length_c   1.000
_cell.angle_alpha   90.00
_cell.angle_beta   90.00
_cell.angle_gamma   90.00
#
_symmetry.space_group_name_H-M   'P 1'
#
loop_
_entity.id
_entity.type
_entity.pdbx_description
1 polymer ?
#
loop_
_entity_poly.entity_id
_entity_poly.type
_entity_poly.pdbx_seq_one_letter_code
_entity_poly.pdbx_strand_id
1 'polypeptide(L)'
;MFITQEKIFDRAVQIICDECRITPQELRCGRNRASADARFILVRVISPYICDSAIADKIQRTRQGVCFIRNKRADKSLLASIQQVESKLNAWIESEL
;
A
#
# COMPACT_ATOMS: atom_id res chain seq x y z
N MET A 1 -4.74 23.21 -0.97
CA MET A 1 -5.68 22.14 -0.57
C MET A 1 -4.90 21.00 0.08
N PHE A 2 -5.37 20.51 1.22
CA PHE A 2 -4.69 19.41 1.91
C PHE A 2 -5.20 18.06 1.43
N ILE A 3 -4.27 17.14 1.20
CA ILE A 3 -4.60 15.74 0.97
C ILE A 3 -4.49 15.02 2.30
N THR A 4 -5.58 14.41 2.76
CA THR A 4 -5.58 13.68 4.02
C THR A 4 -4.86 12.34 3.85
N GLN A 5 -4.34 11.81 4.96
CA GLN A 5 -3.73 10.47 4.96
C GLN A 5 -4.74 9.42 4.50
N GLU A 6 -6.00 9.58 4.87
CA GLU A 6 -7.08 8.69 4.50
C GLU A 6 -7.27 8.65 2.98
N LYS A 7 -7.25 9.81 2.32
CA LYS A 7 -7.36 9.88 0.86
C LYS A 7 -6.16 9.22 0.17
N ILE A 8 -4.96 9.44 0.70
CA ILE A 8 -3.75 8.82 0.18
C ILE A 8 -3.86 7.29 0.28
N PHE A 9 -4.28 6.80 1.44
CA PHE A 9 -4.47 5.37 1.67
C PHE A 9 -5.49 4.79 0.68
N ASP A 10 -6.66 5.41 0.57
CA ASP A 10 -7.72 4.93 -0.31
C ASP A 10 -7.27 4.91 -1.77
N ARG A 11 -6.56 5.93 -2.20
CA ARG A 11 -6.06 5.97 -3.58
C ARG A 11 -4.99 4.90 -3.82
N ALA A 12 -4.10 4.70 -2.86
CA ALA A 12 -3.09 3.65 -2.97
C ALA A 12 -3.73 2.27 -3.06
N VAL A 13 -4.74 2.00 -2.23
CA VAL A 13 -5.49 0.74 -2.27
C VAL A 13 -6.11 0.55 -3.65
N GLN A 14 -6.75 1.58 -4.20
CA GLN A 14 -7.38 1.52 -5.51
C GLN A 14 -6.38 1.19 -6.61
N ILE A 15 -5.25 1.88 -6.62
CA ILE A 15 -4.20 1.64 -7.61
C ILE A 15 -3.68 0.20 -7.51
N ILE A 16 -3.41 -0.27 -6.31
CA ILE A 16 -2.87 -1.61 -6.08
C ILE A 16 -3.88 -2.67 -6.47
N CYS A 17 -5.16 -2.48 -6.11
CA CYS A 17 -6.20 -3.43 -6.47
C CYS A 17 -6.35 -3.54 -7.99
N ASP A 18 -6.25 -2.43 -8.70
CA ASP A 18 -6.29 -2.44 -10.16
C ASP A 18 -5.08 -3.18 -10.76
N GLU A 19 -3.90 -2.94 -10.22
CA GLU A 19 -2.66 -3.59 -10.70
C GLU A 19 -2.65 -5.09 -10.39
N CYS A 20 -3.09 -5.47 -9.21
CA CYS A 20 -3.06 -6.86 -8.74
C CYS A 20 -4.34 -7.63 -9.06
N ARG A 21 -5.37 -6.96 -9.56
CA ARG A 21 -6.67 -7.55 -9.89
C ARG A 21 -7.31 -8.25 -8.71
N ILE A 22 -7.31 -7.58 -7.57
CA ILE A 22 -7.95 -8.06 -6.34
C ILE A 22 -8.90 -7.00 -5.81
N THR A 23 -9.78 -7.40 -4.89
CA THR A 23 -10.69 -6.46 -4.24
C THR A 23 -10.02 -5.81 -3.03
N PRO A 24 -10.50 -4.64 -2.57
CA PRO A 24 -9.99 -4.03 -1.34
C PRO A 24 -10.11 -4.96 -0.13
N GLN A 25 -11.17 -5.77 -0.07
CA GLN A 25 -11.34 -6.73 1.02
C GLN A 25 -10.27 -7.81 0.99
N GLU A 26 -9.97 -8.33 -0.20
CA GLU A 26 -8.90 -9.32 -0.36
C GLU A 26 -7.55 -8.73 0.05
N LEU A 27 -7.28 -7.49 -0.30
CA LEU A 27 -6.06 -6.81 0.10
C LEU A 27 -5.94 -6.77 1.62
N ARG A 28 -7.02 -6.42 2.33
CA ARG A 28 -7.01 -6.27 3.78
C ARG A 28 -6.97 -7.61 4.50
N CYS A 29 -7.76 -8.57 4.07
CA CYS A 29 -8.05 -9.80 4.82
C CYS A 29 -7.68 -11.08 4.09
N GLY A 30 -7.35 -11.03 2.80
CA GLY A 30 -7.01 -12.22 2.03
C GLY A 30 -5.77 -12.92 2.57
N ARG A 31 -5.74 -14.24 2.45
CA ARG A 31 -4.64 -15.06 2.95
C ARG A 31 -3.81 -15.70 1.84
N ASN A 32 -4.17 -15.48 0.58
CA ASN A 32 -3.40 -16.01 -0.53
C ASN A 32 -2.18 -15.12 -0.81
N ARG A 33 -1.32 -15.60 -1.70
CA ARG A 33 -0.07 -14.90 -2.03
C ARG A 33 -0.33 -13.54 -2.68
N ALA A 34 -1.34 -13.45 -3.55
CA ALA A 34 -1.65 -12.20 -4.23
C ALA A 34 -2.03 -11.12 -3.22
N SER A 35 -2.82 -11.46 -2.21
CA SER A 35 -3.20 -10.53 -1.15
C SER A 35 -1.99 -10.12 -0.29
N ALA A 36 -1.12 -11.08 0.03
CA ALA A 36 0.10 -10.80 0.80
C ALA A 36 1.04 -9.87 0.03
N ASP A 37 1.22 -10.10 -1.26
CA ASP A 37 2.04 -9.24 -2.11
C ASP A 37 1.45 -7.85 -2.22
N ALA A 38 0.13 -7.74 -2.35
CA ALA A 38 -0.56 -6.44 -2.41
C ALA A 38 -0.36 -5.65 -1.11
N ARG A 39 -0.47 -6.31 0.05
CA ARG A 39 -0.20 -5.65 1.34
C ARG A 39 1.24 -5.19 1.45
N PHE A 40 2.18 -5.99 0.96
CA PHE A 40 3.59 -5.63 0.93
C PHE A 40 3.81 -4.35 0.11
N ILE A 41 3.25 -4.31 -1.09
CA ILE A 41 3.34 -3.13 -1.97
C ILE A 41 2.73 -1.91 -1.27
N LEU A 42 1.53 -2.08 -0.68
CA LEU A 42 0.84 -1.00 -0.01
C LEU A 42 1.68 -0.39 1.11
N VAL A 43 2.21 -1.22 2.00
CA VAL A 43 3.02 -0.75 3.13
C VAL A 43 4.25 0.02 2.63
N ARG A 44 4.92 -0.50 1.62
CA ARG A 44 6.13 0.15 1.08
C ARG A 44 5.82 1.49 0.42
N VAL A 45 4.70 1.58 -0.27
CA VAL A 45 4.33 2.79 -1.02
C VAL A 45 3.83 3.89 -0.09
N ILE A 46 3.04 3.56 0.94
CA ILE A 46 2.43 4.58 1.80
C ILE A 46 3.25 4.92 3.04
N SER A 47 4.29 4.15 3.36
CA SER A 47 5.15 4.42 4.53
C SER A 47 5.65 5.87 4.62
N PRO A 48 6.03 6.54 3.52
CA PRO A 48 6.46 7.93 3.60
C PRO A 48 5.36 8.90 4.03
N TYR A 49 4.11 8.52 3.91
CA TYR A 49 2.97 9.41 4.15
C TYR A 49 2.20 9.08 5.41
N ILE A 50 2.20 7.81 5.84
CA ILE A 50 1.36 7.31 6.93
C ILE A 50 2.21 6.50 7.87
N CYS A 51 2.06 6.71 9.18
CA CYS A 51 2.83 5.98 10.19
C CYS A 51 2.36 4.53 10.31
N ASP A 52 3.23 3.68 10.83
CA ASP A 52 2.99 2.24 10.94
C ASP A 52 1.73 1.90 11.74
N SER A 53 1.46 2.64 12.83
CA SER A 53 0.26 2.42 13.65
C SER A 53 -1.02 2.64 12.86
N ALA A 54 -1.06 3.71 12.06
CA ALA A 54 -2.24 4.03 11.25
C ALA A 54 -2.42 3.00 10.13
N ILE A 55 -1.33 2.57 9.51
CA ILE A 55 -1.39 1.51 8.49
C ILE A 55 -1.93 0.22 9.11
N ALA A 56 -1.41 -0.16 10.28
CA ALA A 56 -1.81 -1.38 10.98
C ALA A 56 -3.31 -1.42 11.23
N ASP A 57 -3.88 -0.31 11.71
CA ASP A 57 -5.32 -0.21 11.95
C ASP A 57 -6.12 -0.44 10.67
N LYS A 58 -5.66 0.14 9.56
CA LYS A 58 -6.40 0.08 8.30
C LYS A 58 -6.38 -1.29 7.64
N ILE A 59 -5.31 -2.07 7.85
CA ILE A 59 -5.20 -3.41 7.26
C ILE A 59 -5.40 -4.52 8.30
N GLN A 60 -5.85 -4.17 9.49
CA GLN A 60 -6.14 -5.11 10.58
C GLN A 60 -4.92 -5.97 10.93
N ARG A 61 -3.77 -5.32 11.06
CA ARG A 61 -2.51 -5.95 11.47
C ARG A 61 -1.95 -5.23 12.69
N THR A 62 -0.94 -5.81 13.32
CA THR A 62 -0.24 -5.15 14.40
C THR A 62 0.81 -4.18 13.85
N ARG A 63 1.18 -3.19 14.66
CA ARG A 63 2.27 -2.27 14.30
C ARG A 63 3.56 -3.03 14.00
N GLN A 64 3.85 -4.08 14.79
CA GLN A 64 5.02 -4.92 14.59
C GLN A 64 4.95 -5.65 13.25
N GLY A 65 3.75 -6.14 12.88
CA GLY A 65 3.52 -6.80 11.59
C GLY A 65 3.78 -5.86 10.42
N VAL A 66 3.31 -4.61 10.52
CA VAL A 66 3.56 -3.60 9.50
C VAL A 66 5.05 -3.29 9.38
N CYS A 67 5.72 -3.12 10.51
CA CYS A 67 7.16 -2.87 10.54
C CYS A 67 7.94 -4.01 9.89
N PHE A 68 7.56 -5.25 10.19
CA PHE A 68 8.16 -6.43 9.58
C PHE A 68 8.00 -6.42 8.05
N ILE A 69 6.78 -6.13 7.58
CA ILE A 69 6.50 -6.05 6.14
C ILE A 69 7.36 -4.96 5.48
N ARG A 70 7.42 -3.78 6.11
CA ARG A 70 8.17 -2.65 5.57
C ARG A 70 9.65 -2.96 5.40
N ASN A 71 10.23 -3.73 6.32
CA ASN A 71 11.65 -4.06 6.33
C ASN A 71 11.99 -5.34 5.57
N LYS A 72 10.97 -6.07 5.11
CA LYS A 72 11.17 -7.29 4.37
C LYS A 72 11.77 -6.99 2.99
N ARG A 73 12.66 -7.87 2.54
CA ARG A 73 13.31 -7.72 1.25
C ARG A 73 12.35 -8.06 0.11
N ALA A 74 12.23 -7.17 -0.87
CA ALA A 74 11.40 -7.38 -2.04
C ALA A 74 12.20 -8.05 -3.15
N ASP A 75 11.58 -8.98 -3.90
CA ASP A 75 12.20 -9.51 -5.10
C ASP A 75 12.07 -8.51 -6.27
N LYS A 76 12.67 -8.82 -7.40
CA LYS A 76 12.69 -7.91 -8.56
C LYS A 76 11.28 -7.62 -9.08
N SER A 77 10.42 -8.63 -9.08
CA SER A 77 9.04 -8.49 -9.54
C SER A 77 8.26 -7.52 -8.66
N LEU A 78 8.39 -7.68 -7.34
CA LEU A 78 7.73 -6.78 -6.38
C LEU A 78 8.29 -5.38 -6.45
N LEU A 79 9.60 -5.23 -6.63
CA LEU A 79 10.21 -3.90 -6.78
C LEU A 79 9.66 -3.15 -7.99
N ALA A 80 9.48 -3.84 -9.12
CA ALA A 80 8.91 -3.23 -10.30
C ALA A 80 7.48 -2.77 -10.05
N SER A 81 6.67 -3.60 -9.37
CA SER A 81 5.30 -3.23 -9.01
C SER A 81 5.26 -2.05 -8.06
N ILE A 82 6.14 -2.03 -7.06
CA ILE A 82 6.25 -0.92 -6.11
C ILE A 82 6.54 0.38 -6.86
N GLN A 83 7.50 0.37 -7.77
CA GLN A 83 7.87 1.55 -8.54
C GLN A 83 6.71 2.06 -9.39
N GLN A 84 5.96 1.17 -10.03
CA GLN A 84 4.79 1.56 -10.82
C GLN A 84 3.71 2.20 -9.95
N VAL A 85 3.41 1.59 -8.81
CA VAL A 85 2.39 2.11 -7.90
C VAL A 85 2.84 3.46 -7.34
N GLU A 86 4.10 3.58 -6.94
CA GLU A 86 4.66 4.85 -6.45
C GLU A 86 4.52 5.97 -7.47
N SER A 87 4.83 5.69 -8.74
CA SER A 87 4.72 6.68 -9.81
C SER A 87 3.28 7.15 -9.98
N LYS A 88 2.33 6.22 -9.99
CA LYS A 88 0.91 6.55 -10.13
C LYS A 88 0.40 7.33 -8.94
N LEU A 89 0.79 6.94 -7.74
CA LEU A 89 0.37 7.62 -6.52
C LEU A 89 0.94 9.04 -6.46
N ASN A 90 2.22 9.21 -6.77
CA ASN A 90 2.87 10.51 -6.78
C ASN A 90 2.23 11.44 -7.82
N ALA A 91 1.94 10.93 -9.01
CA ALA A 91 1.27 11.70 -10.05
C ALA A 91 -0.12 12.17 -9.59
N TRP A 92 -0.86 11.30 -8.91
CA TRP A 92 -2.16 11.66 -8.36
C TRP A 92 -2.03 12.73 -7.26
N ILE A 93 -1.06 12.58 -6.35
CA ILE A 93 -0.83 13.55 -5.28
C ILE A 93 -0.51 14.93 -5.90
N GLU A 94 0.36 14.97 -6.87
CA GLU A 94 0.73 16.21 -7.55
C GLU A 94 -0.48 16.87 -8.23
N SER A 95 -1.35 16.07 -8.81
CA SER A 95 -2.55 16.61 -9.47
C SER A 95 -3.57 17.17 -8.49
N GLU A 96 -3.55 16.71 -7.24
CA GLU A 96 -4.46 17.17 -6.19
C GLU A 96 -3.92 18.40 -5.44
N LEU A 97 -2.65 18.67 -5.58
CA LEU A 97 -2.03 19.86 -5.01
C LEU A 97 -2.19 21.04 -6.00
#